data_cf1d04c35da1c2ccb7bfd4c6f5bfc47e
#
_entry.id   cf1d04c35da1c2ccb7bfd4c6f5bfc47e
#
_cell.length_a   1.000
_cell.length_b   1.000
_cell.length_c   1.000
_cell.angle_alpha   90.00
_cell.angle_beta   90.00
_cell.angle_gamma   90.00
#
_symmetry.space_group_name_H-M   'P 1'
#
loop_
_entity.id
_entity.type
_entity.pdbx_description
1 polymer ?
#
loop_
_entity_poly.entity_id
_entity_poly.type
_entity_poly.pdbx_seq_one_letter_code
_entity_poly.pdbx_strand_id
1 'polypeptide(L)'
;MSRVGSKIINVPENVKVFIESGMVHAEGPKGKLSTKINDGINVKINEKEIVCFPKQKDRQSLAFWGLQRNLVNNIVIGVGEGFIKKLEMNGVGYRASVKGTNLELLLGFSHPILYPIPQDLEIKVDKQNNIEISGASKQLVGQVASEIRSFRGPEPYKGKGIKYADEHIVRKEGKKK
;
A
#
# COMPACT_ATOMS: atom_id res chain seq x y z
N MET A 1 -1.29 -7.21 26.80
CA MET A 1 -1.32 -8.17 25.66
C MET A 1 -1.74 -7.43 24.40
N SER A 2 -1.14 -7.73 23.23
CA SER A 2 -1.54 -7.11 21.96
C SER A 2 -2.67 -7.92 21.30
N ARG A 3 -3.86 -7.31 21.17
CA ARG A 3 -5.00 -7.94 20.47
C ARG A 3 -4.70 -8.24 19.00
N VAL A 4 -3.86 -7.44 18.37
CA VAL A 4 -3.45 -7.62 16.97
C VAL A 4 -2.40 -8.71 16.85
N GLY A 5 -1.40 -8.72 17.75
CA GLY A 5 -0.30 -9.69 17.73
C GLY A 5 -0.78 -11.12 17.92
N SER A 6 -1.81 -11.36 18.74
CA SER A 6 -2.35 -12.69 19.02
C SER A 6 -3.19 -13.30 17.89
N LYS A 7 -3.60 -12.50 16.89
CA LYS A 7 -4.39 -13.04 15.76
C LYS A 7 -3.54 -13.93 14.87
N ILE A 8 -4.03 -15.13 14.60
CA ILE A 8 -3.46 -16.07 13.63
C ILE A 8 -3.52 -15.46 12.22
N ILE A 9 -2.53 -15.78 11.41
CA ILE A 9 -2.48 -15.40 9.99
C ILE A 9 -2.76 -16.68 9.20
N ASN A 10 -3.85 -16.70 8.45
CA ASN A 10 -4.17 -17.81 7.55
C ASN A 10 -3.35 -17.66 6.27
N VAL A 11 -2.74 -18.75 5.83
CA VAL A 11 -1.99 -18.84 4.59
C VAL A 11 -2.90 -19.40 3.50
N PRO A 12 -3.20 -18.63 2.44
CA PRO A 12 -3.95 -19.15 1.30
C PRO A 12 -3.20 -20.30 0.60
N GLU A 13 -3.91 -21.22 -0.02
CA GLU A 13 -3.32 -22.42 -0.68
C GLU A 13 -2.38 -22.07 -1.85
N ASN A 14 -2.56 -20.89 -2.45
CA ASN A 14 -1.74 -20.38 -3.54
C ASN A 14 -0.47 -19.62 -3.09
N VAL A 15 -0.19 -19.58 -1.77
CA VAL A 15 0.95 -18.87 -1.20
C VAL A 15 1.84 -19.86 -0.45
N LYS A 16 3.13 -19.85 -0.75
CA LYS A 16 4.16 -20.58 0.00
C LYS A 16 4.88 -19.64 0.93
N VAL A 17 5.02 -20.03 2.21
CA VAL A 17 5.71 -19.21 3.21
C VAL A 17 6.78 -20.07 3.89
N PHE A 18 8.01 -19.54 4.01
CA PHE A 18 9.12 -20.20 4.69
C PHE A 18 9.98 -19.17 5.43
N ILE A 19 10.78 -19.65 6.37
CA ILE A 19 11.71 -18.82 7.12
C ILE A 19 13.14 -19.24 6.75
N GLU A 20 13.93 -18.26 6.33
CA GLU A 20 15.34 -18.44 6.01
C GLU A 20 16.14 -17.24 6.53
N SER A 21 17.29 -17.50 7.16
CA SER A 21 18.23 -16.47 7.63
C SER A 21 17.59 -15.34 8.48
N GLY A 22 16.56 -15.67 9.29
CA GLY A 22 15.88 -14.68 10.13
C GLY A 22 14.91 -13.78 9.36
N MET A 23 14.54 -14.15 8.14
CA MET A 23 13.53 -13.48 7.31
C MET A 23 12.36 -14.42 7.03
N VAL A 24 11.16 -13.87 6.97
CA VAL A 24 9.98 -14.57 6.45
C VAL A 24 9.89 -14.25 4.96
N HIS A 25 9.90 -15.28 4.15
CA HIS A 25 9.72 -15.20 2.71
C HIS A 25 8.31 -15.70 2.36
N ALA A 26 7.64 -15.00 1.47
CA ALA A 26 6.35 -15.42 0.92
C ALA A 26 6.42 -15.38 -0.60
N GLU A 27 5.98 -16.45 -1.24
CA GLU A 27 5.92 -16.60 -2.70
C GLU A 27 4.49 -16.90 -3.12
N GLY A 28 4.01 -16.22 -4.15
CA GLY A 28 2.65 -16.39 -4.65
C GLY A 28 2.47 -15.87 -6.08
N PRO A 29 1.24 -15.86 -6.59
CA PRO A 29 0.94 -15.49 -7.98
C PRO A 29 1.28 -14.03 -8.32
N LYS A 30 1.33 -13.14 -7.32
CA LYS A 30 1.66 -11.71 -7.51
C LYS A 30 3.14 -11.39 -7.31
N GLY A 31 3.99 -12.40 -7.02
CA GLY A 31 5.42 -12.22 -6.86
C GLY A 31 5.97 -12.81 -5.57
N LYS A 32 7.15 -12.33 -5.18
CA LYS A 32 7.87 -12.76 -3.97
C LYS A 32 8.15 -11.56 -3.11
N LEU A 33 7.86 -11.67 -1.83
CA LEU A 33 8.17 -10.65 -0.83
C LEU A 33 8.86 -11.28 0.37
N SER A 34 9.67 -10.48 1.06
CA SER A 34 10.33 -10.90 2.30
C SER A 34 10.24 -9.80 3.35
N THR A 35 10.26 -10.21 4.61
CA THR A 35 10.34 -9.28 5.75
C THR A 35 11.24 -9.84 6.83
N LYS A 36 12.05 -8.97 7.43
CA LYS A 36 12.94 -9.33 8.54
C LYS A 36 12.13 -9.63 9.80
N ILE A 37 12.48 -10.69 10.50
CA ILE A 37 11.94 -10.98 11.82
C ILE A 37 12.69 -10.12 12.85
N ASN A 38 11.95 -9.40 13.68
CA ASN A 38 12.53 -8.62 14.78
C ASN A 38 13.11 -9.57 15.85
N ASP A 39 14.27 -9.25 16.40
CA ASP A 39 15.01 -10.11 17.33
C ASP A 39 14.22 -10.50 18.60
N GLY A 40 13.26 -9.66 19.02
CA GLY A 40 12.37 -9.94 20.15
C GLY A 40 11.15 -10.82 19.83
N ILE A 41 10.98 -11.25 18.58
CA ILE A 41 9.79 -11.99 18.12
C ILE A 41 10.19 -13.35 17.56
N ASN A 42 9.38 -14.36 17.85
CA ASN A 42 9.41 -15.66 17.20
C ASN A 42 8.22 -15.78 16.23
N VAL A 43 8.46 -16.41 15.09
CA VAL A 43 7.43 -16.74 14.11
C VAL A 43 7.42 -18.24 13.92
N LYS A 44 6.27 -18.88 14.12
CA LYS A 44 6.05 -20.31 13.81
C LYS A 44 5.14 -20.40 12.60
N ILE A 45 5.53 -21.21 11.65
CA ILE A 45 4.74 -21.52 10.44
C ILE A 45 4.24 -22.95 10.58
N ASN A 46 2.94 -23.13 10.54
CA ASN A 46 2.26 -24.39 10.34
C ASN A 46 1.76 -24.41 8.88
N GLU A 47 1.32 -25.56 8.38
CA GLU A 47 0.94 -25.72 6.95
C GLU A 47 -0.04 -24.64 6.43
N LYS A 48 -1.01 -24.22 7.25
CA LYS A 48 -2.05 -23.24 6.86
C LYS A 48 -2.10 -21.99 7.75
N GLU A 49 -1.24 -21.92 8.76
CA GLU A 49 -1.31 -20.85 9.76
C GLU A 49 0.08 -20.35 10.16
N ILE A 50 0.17 -19.05 10.38
CA ILE A 50 1.38 -18.42 10.93
C ILE A 50 1.01 -17.75 12.26
N VAL A 51 1.80 -18.04 13.28
CA VAL A 51 1.66 -17.46 14.61
C VAL A 51 2.93 -16.70 14.97
N CYS A 52 2.76 -15.43 15.36
CA CYS A 52 3.84 -14.60 15.89
C CYS A 52 3.70 -14.54 17.42
N PHE A 53 4.80 -14.65 18.16
CA PHE A 53 4.80 -14.50 19.61
C PHE A 53 6.10 -13.88 20.10
N PRO A 54 6.06 -13.08 21.19
CA PRO A 54 7.26 -12.45 21.74
C PRO A 54 8.14 -13.51 22.40
N LYS A 55 9.47 -13.36 22.27
CA LYS A 55 10.47 -14.22 22.96
C LYS A 55 10.42 -13.99 24.48
N GLN A 56 10.28 -12.73 24.88
CA GLN A 56 10.20 -12.30 26.27
C GLN A 56 8.98 -11.39 26.44
N LYS A 57 8.44 -11.33 27.66
CA LYS A 57 7.28 -10.46 27.97
C LYS A 57 7.72 -9.05 28.40
N ASP A 58 8.81 -8.54 27.83
CA ASP A 58 9.25 -7.17 28.03
C ASP A 58 8.41 -6.18 27.22
N ARG A 59 8.43 -4.91 27.61
CA ARG A 59 7.64 -3.84 27.00
C ARG A 59 7.96 -3.66 25.51
N GLN A 60 9.22 -3.83 25.13
CA GLN A 60 9.71 -3.65 23.78
C GLN A 60 9.23 -4.77 22.84
N SER A 61 9.39 -6.03 23.25
CA SER A 61 8.89 -7.19 22.46
C SER A 61 7.38 -7.17 22.30
N LEU A 62 6.64 -6.76 23.34
CA LEU A 62 5.18 -6.59 23.25
C LEU A 62 4.76 -5.48 22.27
N ALA A 63 5.53 -4.39 22.15
CA ALA A 63 5.27 -3.34 21.18
C ALA A 63 5.52 -3.82 19.75
N PHE A 64 6.61 -4.54 19.50
CA PHE A 64 6.94 -5.09 18.19
C PHE A 64 6.06 -6.26 17.76
N TRP A 65 5.43 -6.96 18.69
CA TRP A 65 4.61 -8.14 18.40
C TRP A 65 3.50 -7.85 17.38
N GLY A 66 2.71 -6.80 17.60
CA GLY A 66 1.66 -6.39 16.67
C GLY A 66 2.18 -5.89 15.32
N LEU A 67 3.31 -5.17 15.32
CA LEU A 67 3.97 -4.71 14.10
C LEU A 67 4.42 -5.90 13.25
N GLN A 68 5.18 -6.82 13.85
CA GLN A 68 5.71 -8.00 13.13
C GLN A 68 4.58 -8.85 12.54
N ARG A 69 3.53 -9.09 13.32
CA ARG A 69 2.36 -9.84 12.82
C ARG A 69 1.74 -9.16 11.61
N ASN A 70 1.59 -7.83 11.64
CA ASN A 70 1.01 -7.10 10.50
C ASN A 70 1.94 -7.09 9.29
N LEU A 71 3.25 -6.99 9.46
CA LEU A 71 4.22 -7.08 8.36
C LEU A 71 4.13 -8.45 7.68
N VAL A 72 4.12 -9.55 8.45
CA VAL A 72 3.97 -10.91 7.90
C VAL A 72 2.61 -11.07 7.20
N ASN A 73 1.53 -10.58 7.81
CA ASN A 73 0.21 -10.63 7.18
C ASN A 73 0.15 -9.84 5.85
N ASN A 74 0.81 -8.68 5.80
CA ASN A 74 0.83 -7.87 4.59
C ASN A 74 1.57 -8.55 3.44
N ILE A 75 2.68 -9.27 3.71
CA ILE A 75 3.37 -10.00 2.63
C ILE A 75 2.56 -11.20 2.15
N VAL A 76 1.88 -11.92 3.04
CA VAL A 76 1.03 -13.08 2.68
C VAL A 76 -0.13 -12.63 1.79
N ILE A 77 -0.88 -11.61 2.19
CA ILE A 77 -1.98 -11.03 1.38
C ILE A 77 -1.43 -10.45 0.08
N GLY A 78 -0.29 -9.74 0.15
CA GLY A 78 0.29 -9.07 -1.00
C GLY A 78 0.71 -10.00 -2.11
N VAL A 79 1.35 -11.14 -1.80
CA VAL A 79 1.74 -12.11 -2.83
C VAL A 79 0.58 -12.99 -3.31
N GLY A 80 -0.49 -13.14 -2.49
CA GLY A 80 -1.70 -13.89 -2.84
C GLY A 80 -2.65 -13.08 -3.73
N GLU A 81 -3.19 -12.01 -3.18
CA GLU A 81 -4.24 -11.18 -3.80
C GLU A 81 -3.70 -9.89 -4.40
N GLY A 82 -2.65 -9.32 -3.77
CA GLY A 82 -2.13 -8.00 -4.07
C GLY A 82 -2.89 -6.90 -3.33
N PHE A 83 -2.36 -5.67 -3.47
CA PHE A 83 -3.00 -4.47 -2.94
C PHE A 83 -3.34 -3.53 -4.08
N ILE A 84 -4.49 -2.84 -3.93
CA ILE A 84 -4.96 -1.86 -4.89
C ILE A 84 -5.28 -0.57 -4.15
N LYS A 85 -4.80 0.56 -4.66
CA LYS A 85 -5.23 1.90 -4.25
C LYS A 85 -5.74 2.66 -5.46
N LYS A 86 -6.90 3.31 -5.27
CA LYS A 86 -7.57 4.11 -6.30
C LYS A 86 -7.48 5.58 -5.95
N LEU A 87 -7.09 6.38 -6.92
CA LEU A 87 -7.05 7.82 -6.84
C LEU A 87 -8.02 8.40 -7.89
N GLU A 88 -8.74 9.43 -7.50
CA GLU A 88 -9.62 10.21 -8.36
C GLU A 88 -9.00 11.58 -8.65
N MET A 89 -8.96 11.96 -9.90
CA MET A 89 -8.43 13.25 -10.31
C MET A 89 -9.56 14.16 -10.78
N ASN A 90 -9.81 15.21 -10.04
CA ASN A 90 -10.87 16.19 -10.30
C ASN A 90 -10.26 17.54 -10.71
N GLY A 91 -10.62 18.06 -11.88
CA GLY A 91 -10.18 19.37 -12.38
C GLY A 91 -10.42 19.53 -13.87
N VAL A 92 -10.78 20.73 -14.29
CA VAL A 92 -10.96 21.04 -15.72
C VAL A 92 -9.58 21.02 -16.39
N GLY A 93 -9.44 20.22 -17.45
CA GLY A 93 -8.18 20.06 -18.18
C GLY A 93 -7.18 19.11 -17.53
N TYR A 94 -7.48 18.50 -16.38
CA TYR A 94 -6.62 17.50 -15.78
C TYR A 94 -6.71 16.18 -16.57
N ARG A 95 -5.54 15.59 -16.83
CA ARG A 95 -5.46 14.31 -17.54
C ARG A 95 -4.33 13.47 -16.97
N ALA A 96 -4.52 12.17 -16.94
CA ALA A 96 -3.50 11.19 -16.65
C ALA A 96 -3.37 10.23 -17.83
N SER A 97 -2.16 9.81 -18.14
CA SER A 97 -1.90 8.77 -19.13
C SER A 97 -0.64 8.00 -18.79
N VAL A 98 -0.65 6.70 -19.05
CA VAL A 98 0.55 5.87 -18.92
C VAL A 98 1.25 5.84 -20.28
N LYS A 99 2.52 6.27 -20.30
CA LYS A 99 3.38 6.25 -21.48
C LYS A 99 4.62 5.41 -21.20
N GLY A 100 4.59 4.17 -21.66
CA GLY A 100 5.67 3.22 -21.39
C GLY A 100 5.83 2.96 -19.88
N THR A 101 6.99 3.32 -19.31
CA THR A 101 7.32 3.16 -17.89
C THR A 101 7.00 4.39 -17.05
N ASN A 102 6.39 5.43 -17.64
CA ASN A 102 6.09 6.67 -16.93
C ASN A 102 4.59 6.96 -16.89
N LEU A 103 4.14 7.48 -15.76
CA LEU A 103 2.82 8.09 -15.62
C LEU A 103 2.96 9.59 -15.92
N GLU A 104 2.30 10.06 -16.97
CA GLU A 104 2.22 11.48 -17.31
C GLU A 104 0.96 12.08 -16.69
N LEU A 105 1.12 13.18 -15.97
CA LEU A 105 0.06 13.90 -15.29
C LEU A 105 0.02 15.35 -15.77
N LEU A 106 -1.12 15.76 -16.33
CA LEU A 106 -1.44 17.15 -16.66
C LEU A 106 -2.34 17.71 -15.55
N LEU A 107 -1.78 18.52 -14.67
CA LEU A 107 -2.45 19.00 -13.46
C LEU A 107 -2.63 20.54 -13.46
N GLY A 108 -2.61 21.16 -14.64
CA GLY A 108 -2.73 22.61 -14.78
C GLY A 108 -1.45 23.39 -14.40
N PHE A 109 -0.30 22.72 -14.45
CA PHE A 109 1.02 23.35 -14.43
C PHE A 109 1.45 23.68 -15.86
N SER A 110 2.48 24.52 -16.01
CA SER A 110 3.04 24.88 -17.32
C SER A 110 3.73 23.73 -18.05
N HIS A 111 4.07 22.64 -17.34
CA HIS A 111 4.70 21.44 -17.89
C HIS A 111 4.00 20.18 -17.35
N PRO A 112 4.01 19.07 -18.10
CA PRO A 112 3.53 17.80 -17.62
C PRO A 112 4.46 17.25 -16.53
N ILE A 113 3.89 16.56 -15.53
CA ILE A 113 4.66 15.82 -14.55
C ILE A 113 4.84 14.39 -15.09
N LEU A 114 6.09 13.95 -15.18
CA LEU A 114 6.45 12.60 -15.56
C LEU A 114 6.90 11.85 -14.31
N TYR A 115 6.12 10.87 -13.89
CA TYR A 115 6.41 10.03 -12.73
C TYR A 115 6.87 8.64 -13.18
N PRO A 116 8.10 8.20 -12.87
CA PRO A 116 8.57 6.87 -13.21
C PRO A 116 7.83 5.81 -12.40
N ILE A 117 7.25 4.82 -13.06
CA ILE A 117 6.53 3.73 -12.41
C ILE A 117 7.54 2.70 -11.93
N PRO A 118 7.59 2.36 -10.61
CA PRO A 118 8.42 1.27 -10.11
C PRO A 118 8.07 -0.07 -10.77
N GLN A 119 9.08 -0.91 -11.04
CA GLN A 119 8.90 -2.19 -11.77
C GLN A 119 7.95 -3.17 -11.06
N ASP A 120 7.84 -3.09 -9.72
CA ASP A 120 6.99 -3.97 -8.90
C ASP A 120 5.52 -3.52 -8.84
N LEU A 121 5.16 -2.46 -9.56
CA LEU A 121 3.81 -1.89 -9.56
C LEU A 121 3.23 -1.82 -10.96
N GLU A 122 1.92 -1.98 -11.02
CA GLU A 122 1.13 -1.74 -12.21
C GLU A 122 0.21 -0.52 -11.96
N ILE A 123 0.27 0.46 -12.86
CA ILE A 123 -0.61 1.63 -12.82
C ILE A 123 -1.52 1.60 -14.03
N LYS A 124 -2.82 1.65 -13.80
CA LYS A 124 -3.85 1.77 -14.83
C LYS A 124 -4.57 3.11 -14.69
N VAL A 125 -4.87 3.72 -15.83
CA VAL A 125 -5.64 4.96 -15.88
C VAL A 125 -6.91 4.71 -16.67
N ASP A 126 -8.06 5.00 -16.06
CA ASP A 126 -9.36 4.88 -16.69
C ASP A 126 -9.70 6.17 -17.49
N LYS A 127 -10.66 6.05 -18.43
CA LYS A 127 -11.16 7.16 -19.26
C LYS A 127 -11.69 8.34 -18.43
N GLN A 128 -12.08 8.09 -17.19
CA GLN A 128 -12.57 9.11 -16.25
C GLN A 128 -11.46 9.74 -15.39
N ASN A 129 -10.18 9.57 -15.77
CA ASN A 129 -9.01 10.04 -15.01
C ASN A 129 -8.90 9.41 -13.59
N ASN A 130 -9.42 8.21 -13.40
CA ASN A 130 -9.17 7.44 -12.19
C ASN A 130 -7.85 6.68 -12.37
N ILE A 131 -6.98 6.79 -11.37
CA ILE A 131 -5.68 6.12 -11.36
C ILE A 131 -5.79 4.95 -10.39
N GLU A 132 -5.59 3.74 -10.89
CA GLU A 132 -5.53 2.52 -10.09
C GLU A 132 -4.08 2.05 -10.01
N ILE A 133 -3.57 1.92 -8.77
CA ILE A 133 -2.21 1.49 -8.47
C ILE A 133 -2.32 0.13 -7.82
N SER A 134 -1.72 -0.90 -8.43
CA SER A 134 -1.74 -2.28 -7.95
C SER A 134 -0.34 -2.85 -7.81
N GLY A 135 -0.15 -3.73 -6.80
CA GLY A 135 1.13 -4.38 -6.55
C GLY A 135 1.10 -5.30 -5.34
N ALA A 136 2.16 -6.09 -5.18
CA ALA A 136 2.30 -7.01 -4.06
C ALA A 136 2.66 -6.30 -2.76
N SER A 137 3.50 -5.25 -2.80
CA SER A 137 3.93 -4.52 -1.61
C SER A 137 2.94 -3.44 -1.21
N LYS A 138 2.24 -3.62 -0.08
CA LYS A 138 1.33 -2.61 0.50
C LYS A 138 2.03 -1.28 0.74
N GLN A 139 3.28 -1.33 1.22
CA GLN A 139 4.07 -0.14 1.52
C GLN A 139 4.35 0.65 0.23
N LEU A 140 4.82 -0.02 -0.81
CA LEU A 140 5.17 0.61 -2.08
C LEU A 140 3.94 1.18 -2.79
N VAL A 141 2.81 0.42 -2.83
CA VAL A 141 1.53 0.91 -3.35
C VAL A 141 1.06 2.16 -2.60
N GLY A 142 1.15 2.15 -1.26
CA GLY A 142 0.76 3.29 -0.44
C GLY A 142 1.67 4.50 -0.62
N GLN A 143 2.98 4.29 -0.74
CA GLN A 143 3.96 5.35 -0.97
C GLN A 143 3.71 6.03 -2.32
N VAL A 144 3.63 5.27 -3.41
CA VAL A 144 3.40 5.81 -4.76
C VAL A 144 2.05 6.54 -4.84
N ALA A 145 1.00 6.00 -4.21
CA ALA A 145 -0.29 6.69 -4.14
C ALA A 145 -0.21 8.03 -3.41
N SER A 146 0.55 8.09 -2.31
CA SER A 146 0.79 9.33 -1.56
C SER A 146 1.62 10.36 -2.36
N GLU A 147 2.66 9.90 -3.06
CA GLU A 147 3.49 10.75 -3.91
C GLU A 147 2.67 11.37 -5.06
N ILE A 148 1.87 10.55 -5.77
CA ILE A 148 1.01 11.03 -6.85
C ILE A 148 -0.01 12.05 -6.32
N ARG A 149 -0.63 11.77 -5.16
CA ARG A 149 -1.56 12.71 -4.53
C ARG A 149 -0.89 14.01 -4.11
N SER A 150 0.37 13.97 -3.70
CA SER A 150 1.12 15.15 -3.25
C SER A 150 1.41 16.15 -4.35
N PHE A 151 1.47 15.75 -5.62
CA PHE A 151 1.70 16.68 -6.74
C PHE A 151 0.61 17.76 -6.83
N ARG A 152 -0.63 17.40 -6.54
CA ARG A 152 -1.72 18.37 -6.41
C ARG A 152 -2.82 17.81 -5.53
N GLY A 153 -2.69 18.04 -4.21
CA GLY A 153 -3.71 17.64 -3.24
C GLY A 153 -5.04 18.37 -3.47
N PRO A 154 -6.15 17.80 -2.97
CA PRO A 154 -7.47 18.37 -3.16
C PRO A 154 -7.62 19.71 -2.44
N GLU A 155 -8.15 20.72 -3.15
CA GLU A 155 -8.41 22.02 -2.55
C GLU A 155 -9.75 22.03 -1.78
N PRO A 156 -9.88 22.85 -0.72
CA PRO A 156 -11.08 22.83 0.13
C PRO A 156 -12.31 23.56 -0.45
N TYR A 157 -12.19 24.30 -1.53
CA TYR A 157 -13.31 25.08 -2.09
C TYR A 157 -14.07 24.31 -3.17
N LYS A 158 -13.42 24.05 -4.30
CA LYS A 158 -14.02 23.33 -5.43
C LYS A 158 -13.68 21.83 -5.46
N GLY A 159 -12.77 21.39 -4.60
CA GLY A 159 -12.31 20.00 -4.53
C GLY A 159 -11.46 19.57 -5.73
N LYS A 160 -10.81 20.54 -6.42
CA LYS A 160 -9.88 20.23 -7.50
C LYS A 160 -8.61 19.64 -6.94
N GLY A 161 -8.07 18.64 -7.60
CA GLY A 161 -6.86 17.95 -7.20
C GLY A 161 -7.00 16.45 -7.32
N ILE A 162 -6.01 15.73 -6.80
CA ILE A 162 -5.95 14.28 -6.70
C ILE A 162 -6.32 13.90 -5.27
N LYS A 163 -7.30 13.03 -5.11
CA LYS A 163 -7.73 12.49 -3.82
C LYS A 163 -7.77 10.96 -3.87
N TYR A 164 -7.75 10.31 -2.72
CA TYR A 164 -8.12 8.89 -2.66
C TYR A 164 -9.61 8.72 -2.95
N ALA A 165 -10.01 7.59 -3.52
CA ALA A 165 -11.41 7.30 -3.82
C ALA A 165 -12.29 7.29 -2.55
N ASP A 166 -11.71 6.89 -1.42
CA ASP A 166 -12.33 6.84 -0.10
C ASP A 166 -12.14 8.14 0.73
N GLU A 167 -11.49 9.18 0.16
CA GLU A 167 -11.19 10.43 0.87
C GLU A 167 -12.37 11.40 0.82
N HIS A 168 -12.89 11.75 2.00
CA HIS A 168 -13.89 12.79 2.14
C HIS A 168 -13.23 14.16 2.32
N ILE A 169 -13.52 15.09 1.41
CA ILE A 169 -12.99 16.46 1.46
C ILE A 169 -14.02 17.36 2.14
N VAL A 170 -13.64 17.97 3.25
CA VAL A 170 -14.44 19.00 3.89
C VAL A 170 -14.36 20.28 3.06
N ARG A 171 -15.46 20.62 2.38
CA ARG A 171 -15.54 21.83 1.55
C ARG A 171 -15.88 23.04 2.41
N LYS A 172 -15.15 24.12 2.18
CA LYS A 172 -15.43 25.43 2.76
C LYS A 172 -16.29 26.26 1.80
N GLU A 173 -17.23 27.03 2.34
CA GLU A 173 -17.95 28.00 1.53
C GLU A 173 -17.05 29.18 1.21
N GLY A 174 -17.05 29.62 -0.05
CA GLY A 174 -16.38 30.85 -0.45
C GLY A 174 -17.13 32.08 0.11
N LYS A 175 -16.47 33.21 0.12
CA LYS A 175 -17.10 34.48 0.52
C LYS A 175 -18.35 34.73 -0.37
N LYS A 176 -19.52 34.77 0.24
CA LYS A 176 -20.74 35.26 -0.45
C LYS A 176 -20.50 36.75 -0.75
N LYS A 177 -20.69 37.13 -2.02
CA LYS A 177 -20.74 38.55 -2.41
C LYS A 177 -22.03 39.16 -1.85
#